data_8efd7363743e9ecd6f6b83b65cf2fc0c
#
_entry.id   8efd7363743e9ecd6f6b83b65cf2fc0c
#
_cell.length_a   1.000
_cell.length_b   1.000
_cell.length_c   1.000
_cell.angle_alpha   90.00
_cell.angle_beta   90.00
_cell.angle_gamma   90.00
#
_symmetry.space_group_name_H-M   'P 1'
#
loop_
_entity.id
_entity.type
_entity.pdbx_description
1 polymer ?
#
loop_
_entity_poly.entity_id
_entity_poly.type
_entity_poly.pdbx_seq_one_letter_code
_entity_poly.pdbx_strand_id
1 'polypeptide(L)'
;RTTIEAMAAVLGGTQSLHTNALDEAIALPTPFSARIARNTQLVIAEETGITNVIDPLGGSYYVESLTQSIADEARKIIAEVADLGGMTKAVSAGMPKQRIEEAAARKQARIDLGQEHVVGVNVYQREHEDKIDILDVDNDKVREQQIARLKHIRKTRDNTVCQIALDALTEAAKSGEGNLLALSINASRARASVGEISDALESEYTRYKAEIRSITGVYGAAYEGNEGFIKIRKDVEDFAVNEGRRPRMLVVKMGQDGHDRGAKVIATAFADIGFDVDVGPLFQTPDEAAKQAIENDVHIIGISSQAAGHKTLVPQMIDDLKAEGGGDILVVCGGVIPAQDYDFLKAKGVSAIFGPGTNIPEA
;
A
#
# COMPACT_ATOMS: atom_id res chain seq x y z
N ARG A 1 -5.74 4.63 -20.56
CA ARG A 1 -4.38 4.60 -19.99
C ARG A 1 -3.74 3.23 -20.18
N THR A 2 -4.27 2.18 -19.60
CA THR A 2 -3.70 0.83 -19.63
C THR A 2 -3.22 0.39 -21.02
N THR A 3 -4.03 0.63 -22.06
CA THR A 3 -3.65 0.27 -23.44
C THR A 3 -2.45 1.08 -23.95
N ILE A 4 -2.39 2.38 -23.65
CA ILE A 4 -1.30 3.26 -24.08
C ILE A 4 -0.02 2.89 -23.32
N GLU A 5 -0.12 2.64 -22.03
CA GLU A 5 1.01 2.22 -21.16
C GLU A 5 1.54 0.84 -21.59
N ALA A 6 0.64 -0.10 -21.88
CA ALA A 6 1.00 -1.42 -22.38
C ALA A 6 1.71 -1.33 -23.74
N MET A 7 1.21 -0.50 -24.66
CA MET A 7 1.86 -0.28 -25.96
C MET A 7 3.25 0.34 -25.79
N ALA A 8 3.41 1.33 -24.90
CA ALA A 8 4.70 1.94 -24.62
C ALA A 8 5.71 0.93 -24.07
N ALA A 9 5.26 0.07 -23.14
CA ALA A 9 6.11 -0.99 -22.58
C ALA A 9 6.56 -2.01 -23.64
N VAL A 10 5.66 -2.41 -24.54
CA VAL A 10 5.96 -3.34 -25.63
C VAL A 10 6.92 -2.72 -26.64
N LEU A 11 6.72 -1.46 -27.03
CA LEU A 11 7.63 -0.73 -27.91
C LEU A 11 9.03 -0.57 -27.31
N GLY A 12 9.12 -0.47 -25.98
CA GLY A 12 10.38 -0.43 -25.24
C GLY A 12 11.04 -1.80 -25.00
N GLY A 13 10.47 -2.90 -25.50
CA GLY A 13 11.07 -4.24 -25.39
C GLY A 13 10.98 -4.88 -24.01
N THR A 14 9.90 -4.65 -23.26
CA THR A 14 9.70 -5.24 -21.92
C THR A 14 9.77 -6.77 -21.96
N GLN A 15 10.35 -7.37 -20.92
CA GLN A 15 10.46 -8.83 -20.76
C GLN A 15 9.19 -9.47 -20.22
N SER A 16 8.43 -8.74 -19.40
CA SER A 16 7.14 -9.16 -18.90
C SER A 16 6.24 -7.94 -18.75
N LEU A 17 4.93 -8.14 -18.87
CA LEU A 17 3.95 -7.07 -18.86
C LEU A 17 2.76 -7.46 -17.98
N HIS A 18 2.43 -6.58 -17.05
CA HIS A 18 1.18 -6.60 -16.32
C HIS A 18 0.28 -5.45 -16.77
N THR A 19 -0.99 -5.73 -16.96
CA THR A 19 -2.01 -4.73 -17.30
C THR A 19 -3.07 -4.69 -16.22
N ASN A 20 -3.25 -3.53 -15.58
CA ASN A 20 -4.23 -3.35 -14.54
C ASN A 20 -5.65 -3.34 -15.09
N ALA A 21 -6.57 -3.89 -14.32
CA ALA A 21 -8.00 -3.79 -14.60
C ALA A 21 -8.49 -2.34 -14.43
N LEU A 22 -9.54 -1.97 -15.13
CA LEU A 22 -10.07 -0.60 -15.14
C LEU A 22 -10.64 -0.16 -13.77
N ASP A 23 -11.01 -1.11 -12.93
CA ASP A 23 -11.56 -0.94 -11.58
C ASP A 23 -10.50 -1.08 -10.46
N GLU A 24 -9.24 -1.30 -10.81
CA GLU A 24 -8.12 -1.48 -9.86
C GLU A 24 -8.00 -0.33 -8.85
N ALA A 25 -8.30 0.91 -9.29
CA ALA A 25 -8.22 2.09 -8.44
C ALA A 25 -9.40 2.22 -7.45
N ILE A 26 -10.42 1.36 -7.52
CA ILE A 26 -11.63 1.47 -6.69
C ILE A 26 -12.03 0.17 -5.99
N ALA A 27 -11.64 -1.00 -6.52
CA ALA A 27 -11.99 -2.29 -5.95
C ALA A 27 -11.12 -3.42 -6.50
N LEU A 28 -11.41 -4.66 -6.08
CA LEU A 28 -10.85 -5.86 -6.69
C LEU A 28 -11.43 -6.04 -8.11
N PRO A 29 -10.65 -6.58 -9.06
CA PRO A 29 -11.10 -6.77 -10.43
C PRO A 29 -12.32 -7.69 -10.54
N THR A 30 -13.32 -7.26 -11.29
CA THR A 30 -14.41 -8.13 -11.72
C THR A 30 -13.93 -9.08 -12.83
N PRO A 31 -14.63 -10.19 -13.10
CA PRO A 31 -14.33 -11.05 -14.26
C PRO A 31 -14.34 -10.30 -15.60
N PHE A 32 -15.19 -9.26 -15.72
CA PHE A 32 -15.26 -8.42 -16.90
C PHE A 32 -14.02 -7.54 -17.06
N SER A 33 -13.66 -6.79 -16.02
CA SER A 33 -12.50 -5.88 -16.04
C SER A 33 -11.18 -6.62 -16.18
N ALA A 34 -11.02 -7.78 -15.50
CA ALA A 34 -9.85 -8.64 -15.63
C ALA A 34 -9.72 -9.20 -17.07
N ARG A 35 -10.83 -9.57 -17.72
CA ARG A 35 -10.82 -10.00 -19.11
C ARG A 35 -10.36 -8.88 -20.06
N ILE A 36 -10.83 -7.64 -19.87
CA ILE A 36 -10.39 -6.51 -20.68
C ILE A 36 -8.88 -6.28 -20.49
N ALA A 37 -8.39 -6.28 -19.26
CA ALA A 37 -6.97 -6.10 -18.96
C ALA A 37 -6.10 -7.16 -19.66
N ARG A 38 -6.49 -8.44 -19.57
CA ARG A 38 -5.80 -9.53 -20.26
C ARG A 38 -5.89 -9.39 -21.79
N ASN A 39 -7.10 -9.09 -22.32
CA ASN A 39 -7.30 -9.01 -23.76
C ASN A 39 -6.56 -7.81 -24.36
N THR A 40 -6.27 -6.75 -23.60
CA THR A 40 -5.40 -5.66 -24.06
C THR A 40 -4.04 -6.20 -24.50
N GLN A 41 -3.45 -7.11 -23.76
CA GLN A 41 -2.18 -7.75 -24.15
C GLN A 41 -2.33 -8.63 -25.39
N LEU A 42 -3.44 -9.40 -25.49
CA LEU A 42 -3.69 -10.26 -26.65
C LEU A 42 -3.90 -9.43 -27.93
N VAL A 43 -4.64 -8.33 -27.86
CA VAL A 43 -4.82 -7.43 -28.99
C VAL A 43 -3.47 -6.87 -29.47
N ILE A 44 -2.61 -6.44 -28.54
CA ILE A 44 -1.27 -5.95 -28.87
C ILE A 44 -0.45 -7.05 -29.53
N ALA A 45 -0.47 -8.28 -28.99
CA ALA A 45 0.34 -9.39 -29.49
C ALA A 45 -0.14 -9.89 -30.87
N GLU A 46 -1.46 -10.01 -31.07
CA GLU A 46 -2.02 -10.72 -32.22
C GLU A 46 -2.46 -9.79 -33.37
N GLU A 47 -2.87 -8.54 -33.07
CA GLU A 47 -3.50 -7.68 -34.06
C GLU A 47 -2.63 -6.50 -34.52
N THR A 48 -1.59 -6.10 -33.73
CA THR A 48 -0.80 -4.91 -34.05
C THR A 48 0.42 -5.19 -34.94
N GLY A 49 0.83 -6.45 -35.05
CA GLY A 49 2.07 -6.83 -35.76
C GLY A 49 3.36 -6.43 -35.05
N ILE A 50 3.31 -5.87 -33.82
CA ILE A 50 4.49 -5.40 -33.08
C ILE A 50 5.48 -6.54 -32.82
N THR A 51 5.00 -7.77 -32.70
CA THR A 51 5.84 -8.97 -32.49
C THR A 51 6.72 -9.31 -33.70
N ASN A 52 6.49 -8.70 -34.86
CA ASN A 52 7.29 -8.91 -36.08
C ASN A 52 8.51 -7.99 -36.14
N VAL A 53 8.68 -7.08 -35.19
CA VAL A 53 9.73 -6.06 -35.19
C VAL A 53 10.52 -6.16 -33.90
N ILE A 54 11.85 -6.12 -33.99
CA ILE A 54 12.74 -6.04 -32.85
C ILE A 54 13.19 -4.60 -32.69
N ASP A 55 13.08 -4.04 -31.47
CA ASP A 55 13.50 -2.70 -31.11
C ASP A 55 12.98 -1.61 -32.08
N PRO A 56 11.65 -1.40 -32.18
CA PRO A 56 11.07 -0.48 -33.16
C PRO A 56 11.43 0.99 -32.90
N LEU A 57 11.94 1.33 -31.70
CA LEU A 57 12.39 2.67 -31.32
C LEU A 57 13.93 2.85 -31.45
N GLY A 58 14.66 1.80 -31.82
CA GLY A 58 16.11 1.82 -32.03
C GLY A 58 16.53 2.86 -33.04
N GLY A 59 17.60 3.62 -32.76
CA GLY A 59 18.11 4.69 -33.62
C GLY A 59 17.36 6.02 -33.52
N SER A 60 16.31 6.13 -32.71
CA SER A 60 15.69 7.42 -32.38
C SER A 60 16.64 8.23 -31.50
N TYR A 61 17.14 9.37 -31.97
CA TYR A 61 18.07 10.21 -31.20
C TYR A 61 17.55 10.58 -29.81
N TYR A 62 16.24 10.88 -29.70
CA TYR A 62 15.62 11.22 -28.43
C TYR A 62 15.57 10.03 -27.47
N VAL A 63 15.10 8.88 -27.97
CA VAL A 63 14.97 7.65 -27.15
C VAL A 63 16.33 7.16 -26.67
N GLU A 64 17.34 7.13 -27.56
CA GLU A 64 18.70 6.72 -27.21
C GLU A 64 19.32 7.66 -26.15
N SER A 65 19.19 8.97 -26.33
CA SER A 65 19.68 9.96 -25.36
C SER A 65 18.98 9.85 -24.00
N LEU A 66 17.66 9.68 -23.98
CA LEU A 66 16.88 9.50 -22.76
C LEU A 66 17.23 8.19 -22.05
N THR A 67 17.38 7.10 -22.82
CA THR A 67 17.79 5.79 -22.30
C THR A 67 19.13 5.88 -21.60
N GLN A 68 20.11 6.53 -22.25
CA GLN A 68 21.44 6.72 -21.66
C GLN A 68 21.37 7.55 -20.37
N SER A 69 20.61 8.65 -20.38
CA SER A 69 20.46 9.52 -19.21
C SER A 69 19.82 8.77 -18.02
N ILE A 70 18.78 7.96 -18.27
CA ILE A 70 18.15 7.13 -17.23
C ILE A 70 19.13 6.05 -16.72
N ALA A 71 19.89 5.42 -17.63
CA ALA A 71 20.87 4.42 -17.24
C ALA A 71 21.99 5.02 -16.37
N ASP A 72 22.43 6.24 -16.66
CA ASP A 72 23.48 6.90 -15.89
C ASP A 72 22.97 7.27 -14.47
N GLU A 73 21.75 7.77 -14.33
CA GLU A 73 21.14 8.01 -13.02
C GLU A 73 20.93 6.69 -12.24
N ALA A 74 20.48 5.63 -12.90
CA ALA A 74 20.34 4.32 -12.26
C ALA A 74 21.69 3.79 -11.75
N ARG A 75 22.78 3.95 -12.52
CA ARG A 75 24.14 3.55 -12.09
C ARG A 75 24.61 4.28 -10.85
N LYS A 76 24.27 5.57 -10.69
CA LYS A 76 24.60 6.34 -9.47
C LYS A 76 23.93 5.73 -8.24
N ILE A 77 22.64 5.37 -8.34
CA ILE A 77 21.91 4.73 -7.25
C ILE A 77 22.48 3.32 -6.95
N ILE A 78 22.83 2.56 -7.98
CA ILE A 78 23.46 1.24 -7.81
C ILE A 78 24.81 1.36 -7.09
N ALA A 79 25.62 2.36 -7.44
CA ALA A 79 26.90 2.62 -6.75
C ALA A 79 26.67 3.02 -5.28
N GLU A 80 25.71 3.89 -5.00
CA GLU A 80 25.33 4.26 -3.63
C GLU A 80 24.92 3.04 -2.79
N VAL A 81 24.14 2.12 -3.37
CA VAL A 81 23.78 0.86 -2.71
C VAL A 81 24.99 -0.03 -2.46
N ALA A 82 25.91 -0.10 -3.41
CA ALA A 82 27.15 -0.87 -3.27
C ALA A 82 28.05 -0.30 -2.17
N ASP A 83 28.18 1.02 -2.07
CA ASP A 83 28.97 1.72 -1.05
C ASP A 83 28.39 1.48 0.37
N LEU A 84 27.07 1.34 0.51
CA LEU A 84 26.41 0.93 1.75
C LEU A 84 26.67 -0.53 2.13
N GLY A 85 27.29 -1.31 1.26
CA GLY A 85 27.58 -2.74 1.45
C GLY A 85 26.50 -3.67 0.93
N GLY A 86 25.77 -3.22 -0.10
CA GLY A 86 24.77 -3.99 -0.83
C GLY A 86 23.32 -3.74 -0.38
N MET A 87 22.38 -4.29 -1.14
CA MET A 87 20.95 -4.01 -0.98
C MET A 87 20.41 -4.39 0.41
N THR A 88 20.87 -5.49 1.01
CA THR A 88 20.43 -5.89 2.36
C THR A 88 20.72 -4.82 3.41
N LYS A 89 21.93 -4.25 3.37
CA LYS A 89 22.30 -3.17 4.29
C LYS A 89 21.58 -1.87 3.97
N ALA A 90 21.41 -1.54 2.69
CA ALA A 90 20.67 -0.37 2.25
C ALA A 90 19.19 -0.42 2.71
N VAL A 91 18.54 -1.60 2.61
CA VAL A 91 17.17 -1.82 3.12
C VAL A 91 17.13 -1.69 4.64
N SER A 92 18.07 -2.28 5.36
CA SER A 92 18.15 -2.15 6.83
C SER A 92 18.39 -0.70 7.27
N ALA A 93 19.15 0.09 6.50
CA ALA A 93 19.35 1.51 6.74
C ALA A 93 18.16 2.39 6.32
N GLY A 94 17.17 1.82 5.62
CA GLY A 94 15.95 2.51 5.18
C GLY A 94 16.10 3.34 3.90
N MET A 95 17.27 3.36 3.25
CA MET A 95 17.57 4.24 2.12
C MET A 95 16.58 4.09 0.94
N PRO A 96 16.29 2.88 0.39
CA PRO A 96 15.37 2.75 -0.74
C PRO A 96 13.98 3.25 -0.40
N LYS A 97 13.51 2.97 0.82
CA LYS A 97 12.20 3.36 1.31
C LYS A 97 12.07 4.88 1.40
N GLN A 98 13.06 5.56 2.00
CA GLN A 98 13.08 7.03 2.07
C GLN A 98 13.06 7.67 0.69
N ARG A 99 13.85 7.18 -0.27
CA ARG A 99 13.88 7.70 -1.66
C ARG A 99 12.51 7.56 -2.36
N ILE A 100 11.84 6.43 -2.15
CA ILE A 100 10.49 6.19 -2.71
C ILE A 100 9.47 7.16 -2.07
N GLU A 101 9.52 7.33 -0.77
CA GLU A 101 8.62 8.21 -0.02
C GLU A 101 8.81 9.68 -0.43
N GLU A 102 10.07 10.14 -0.54
CA GLU A 102 10.38 11.49 -1.03
C GLU A 102 9.84 11.73 -2.44
N ALA A 103 10.07 10.79 -3.36
CA ALA A 103 9.60 10.90 -4.73
C ALA A 103 8.05 10.92 -4.79
N ALA A 104 7.39 10.10 -3.96
CA ALA A 104 5.93 10.07 -3.86
C ALA A 104 5.35 11.36 -3.29
N ALA A 105 5.95 11.91 -2.23
CA ALA A 105 5.51 13.17 -1.62
C ALA A 105 5.67 14.36 -2.59
N ARG A 106 6.79 14.46 -3.29
CA ARG A 106 7.02 15.49 -4.32
C ARG A 106 6.02 15.36 -5.49
N LYS A 107 5.74 14.14 -5.92
CA LYS A 107 4.77 13.89 -7.00
C LYS A 107 3.36 14.31 -6.56
N GLN A 108 2.94 13.92 -5.36
CA GLN A 108 1.64 14.28 -4.84
C GLN A 108 1.49 15.81 -4.72
N ALA A 109 2.47 16.49 -4.18
CA ALA A 109 2.45 17.95 -4.08
C ALA A 109 2.30 18.64 -5.45
N ARG A 110 2.96 18.15 -6.51
CA ARG A 110 2.78 18.66 -7.88
C ARG A 110 1.39 18.42 -8.44
N ILE A 111 0.79 17.27 -8.14
CA ILE A 111 -0.59 16.95 -8.52
C ILE A 111 -1.56 17.91 -7.82
N ASP A 112 -1.40 18.08 -6.51
CA ASP A 112 -2.27 18.93 -5.68
C ASP A 112 -2.17 20.41 -6.08
N LEU A 113 -0.97 20.86 -6.48
CA LEU A 113 -0.73 22.21 -7.03
C LEU A 113 -1.19 22.38 -8.51
N GLY A 114 -1.67 21.35 -9.16
CA GLY A 114 -2.03 21.39 -10.58
C GLY A 114 -0.86 21.48 -11.54
N GLN A 115 0.38 21.27 -11.08
CA GLN A 115 1.58 21.28 -11.91
C GLN A 115 1.76 19.96 -12.69
N GLU A 116 1.20 18.87 -12.19
CA GLU A 116 1.13 17.58 -12.85
C GLU A 116 -0.33 17.20 -13.07
N HIS A 117 -0.73 17.02 -14.33
CA HIS A 117 -2.11 16.77 -14.70
C HIS A 117 -2.39 15.26 -14.74
N VAL A 118 -3.45 14.85 -14.06
CA VAL A 118 -4.01 13.50 -14.12
C VAL A 118 -5.48 13.63 -14.55
N VAL A 119 -5.76 13.31 -15.82
CA VAL A 119 -7.10 13.43 -16.42
C VAL A 119 -8.13 12.62 -15.63
N GLY A 120 -9.22 13.28 -15.25
CA GLY A 120 -10.29 12.69 -14.45
C GLY A 120 -9.99 12.65 -12.95
N VAL A 121 -8.82 13.14 -12.52
CA VAL A 121 -8.44 13.21 -11.09
C VAL A 121 -8.30 14.67 -10.64
N ASN A 122 -7.42 15.46 -11.27
CA ASN A 122 -7.27 16.88 -10.96
C ASN A 122 -7.55 17.82 -12.16
N VAL A 123 -7.75 17.27 -13.36
CA VAL A 123 -8.19 18.01 -14.55
C VAL A 123 -9.26 17.23 -15.31
N TYR A 124 -10.16 17.93 -16.02
CA TYR A 124 -11.23 17.34 -16.81
C TYR A 124 -12.10 16.33 -16.03
N GLN A 125 -12.38 16.66 -14.78
CA GLN A 125 -13.30 15.88 -13.94
C GLN A 125 -14.72 15.99 -14.50
N ARG A 126 -15.51 14.92 -14.32
CA ARG A 126 -16.97 14.94 -14.61
C ARG A 126 -17.69 15.35 -13.32
N GLU A 127 -18.76 16.12 -13.47
CA GLU A 127 -19.63 16.48 -12.33
C GLU A 127 -20.31 15.24 -11.70
N HIS A 128 -20.60 14.24 -12.55
CA HIS A 128 -21.19 12.97 -12.15
C HIS A 128 -20.44 11.82 -12.80
N GLU A 129 -20.00 10.88 -12.01
CA GLU A 129 -19.41 9.63 -12.47
C GLU A 129 -20.50 8.55 -12.64
N ASP A 130 -20.40 7.77 -13.71
CA ASP A 130 -21.25 6.61 -13.91
C ASP A 130 -20.91 5.54 -12.86
N LYS A 131 -21.95 4.88 -12.33
CA LYS A 131 -21.73 3.76 -11.40
C LYS A 131 -21.05 2.61 -12.14
N ILE A 132 -19.99 2.10 -11.58
CA ILE A 132 -19.28 0.93 -12.07
C ILE A 132 -19.60 -0.23 -11.14
N ASP A 133 -19.93 -1.39 -11.71
CA ASP A 133 -20.07 -2.61 -10.94
C ASP A 133 -18.71 -2.99 -10.36
N ILE A 134 -18.65 -3.08 -9.04
CA ILE A 134 -17.43 -3.47 -8.32
C ILE A 134 -17.61 -4.84 -7.67
N LEU A 135 -16.49 -5.55 -7.50
CA LEU A 135 -16.49 -6.79 -6.75
C LEU A 135 -16.50 -6.50 -5.26
N ASP A 136 -17.66 -6.72 -4.63
CA ASP A 136 -17.79 -6.69 -3.17
C ASP A 136 -17.47 -8.07 -2.60
N VAL A 137 -16.49 -8.14 -1.71
CA VAL A 137 -16.05 -9.38 -1.06
C VAL A 137 -16.60 -9.43 0.36
N ASP A 138 -17.43 -10.42 0.62
CA ASP A 138 -17.88 -10.75 1.96
C ASP A 138 -16.71 -11.36 2.76
N ASN A 139 -16.00 -10.50 3.48
CA ASN A 139 -14.80 -10.87 4.23
C ASN A 139 -15.10 -11.88 5.35
N ASP A 140 -16.27 -11.79 5.98
CA ASP A 140 -16.66 -12.71 7.07
C ASP A 140 -16.87 -14.12 6.52
N LYS A 141 -17.60 -14.22 5.42
CA LYS A 141 -17.80 -15.51 4.73
C LYS A 141 -16.49 -16.13 4.23
N VAL A 142 -15.59 -15.31 3.65
CA VAL A 142 -14.27 -15.79 3.20
C VAL A 142 -13.46 -16.29 4.40
N ARG A 143 -13.44 -15.55 5.51
CA ARG A 143 -12.76 -15.92 6.75
C ARG A 143 -13.30 -17.24 7.31
N GLU A 144 -14.62 -17.37 7.43
CA GLU A 144 -15.27 -18.59 7.92
C GLU A 144 -14.93 -19.80 7.05
N GLN A 145 -15.01 -19.65 5.73
CA GLN A 145 -14.65 -20.71 4.78
C GLN A 145 -13.18 -21.12 4.92
N GLN A 146 -12.27 -20.17 5.09
CA GLN A 146 -10.86 -20.46 5.26
C GLN A 146 -10.57 -21.16 6.59
N ILE A 147 -11.20 -20.74 7.68
CA ILE A 147 -11.09 -21.40 8.98
C ILE A 147 -11.62 -22.83 8.90
N ALA A 148 -12.78 -23.04 8.27
CA ALA A 148 -13.35 -24.37 8.09
C ALA A 148 -12.42 -25.27 7.26
N ARG A 149 -11.83 -24.74 6.19
CA ARG A 149 -10.85 -25.47 5.35
C ARG A 149 -9.60 -25.88 6.14
N LEU A 150 -9.03 -24.98 6.93
CA LEU A 150 -7.86 -25.26 7.76
C LEU A 150 -8.18 -26.32 8.83
N LYS A 151 -9.33 -26.22 9.49
CA LYS A 151 -9.79 -27.23 10.46
C LYS A 151 -9.94 -28.60 9.79
N HIS A 152 -10.54 -28.66 8.59
CA HIS A 152 -10.68 -29.89 7.82
C HIS A 152 -9.33 -30.51 7.45
N ILE A 153 -8.41 -29.71 6.94
CA ILE A 153 -7.05 -30.16 6.57
C ILE A 153 -6.34 -30.77 7.79
N ARG A 154 -6.32 -30.06 8.92
CA ARG A 154 -5.67 -30.53 10.15
C ARG A 154 -6.30 -31.81 10.71
N LYS A 155 -7.61 -31.97 10.54
CA LYS A 155 -8.33 -33.20 10.96
C LYS A 155 -8.06 -34.42 10.07
N THR A 156 -7.83 -34.19 8.78
CA THR A 156 -7.77 -35.27 7.77
C THR A 156 -6.37 -35.65 7.30
N ARG A 157 -5.36 -34.85 7.65
CA ARG A 157 -3.96 -35.14 7.31
C ARG A 157 -3.34 -36.13 8.32
N ASP A 158 -2.24 -36.75 7.94
CA ASP A 158 -1.36 -37.44 8.87
C ASP A 158 -0.48 -36.37 9.61
N ASN A 159 -0.81 -36.15 10.88
CA ASN A 159 -0.11 -35.13 11.68
C ASN A 159 1.34 -35.57 12.00
N THR A 160 1.64 -36.86 12.06
CA THR A 160 3.01 -37.34 12.33
C THR A 160 3.91 -37.05 11.11
N VAL A 161 3.45 -37.41 9.92
CA VAL A 161 4.19 -37.09 8.67
C VAL A 161 4.36 -35.59 8.48
N CYS A 162 3.32 -34.81 8.78
CA CYS A 162 3.39 -33.36 8.70
C CYS A 162 4.43 -32.77 9.69
N GLN A 163 4.43 -33.23 10.93
CA GLN A 163 5.38 -32.76 11.93
C GLN A 163 6.83 -33.12 11.57
N ILE A 164 7.08 -34.34 11.12
CA ILE A 164 8.41 -34.76 10.65
C ILE A 164 8.92 -33.84 9.53
N ALA A 165 8.04 -33.46 8.59
CA ALA A 165 8.43 -32.56 7.51
C ALA A 165 8.71 -31.12 7.99
N LEU A 166 7.96 -30.62 8.98
CA LEU A 166 8.21 -29.30 9.60
C LEU A 166 9.50 -29.32 10.44
N ASP A 167 9.74 -30.36 11.21
CA ASP A 167 10.97 -30.52 12.01
C ASP A 167 12.22 -30.56 11.11
N ALA A 168 12.15 -31.27 9.97
CA ALA A 168 13.22 -31.30 8.98
C ALA A 168 13.49 -29.91 8.37
N LEU A 169 12.45 -29.10 8.17
CA LEU A 169 12.59 -27.73 7.70
C LEU A 169 13.26 -26.83 8.76
N THR A 170 12.84 -26.94 10.02
CA THR A 170 13.44 -26.22 11.14
C THR A 170 14.93 -26.60 11.33
N GLU A 171 15.27 -27.88 11.29
CA GLU A 171 16.65 -28.33 11.44
C GLU A 171 17.54 -27.85 10.28
N ALA A 172 17.03 -27.84 9.05
CA ALA A 172 17.76 -27.27 7.91
C ALA A 172 17.96 -25.76 8.05
N ALA A 173 16.97 -25.05 8.58
CA ALA A 173 17.09 -23.62 8.86
C ALA A 173 18.17 -23.33 9.94
N LYS A 174 18.22 -24.18 10.99
CA LYS A 174 19.16 -24.08 12.10
C LYS A 174 20.60 -24.44 11.71
N SER A 175 20.77 -25.52 10.95
CA SER A 175 22.10 -25.98 10.53
C SER A 175 22.68 -25.15 9.37
N GLY A 176 21.83 -24.46 8.61
CA GLY A 176 22.21 -23.80 7.37
C GLY A 176 22.47 -24.78 6.22
N GLU A 177 22.21 -26.07 6.41
CA GLU A 177 22.41 -27.12 5.42
C GLU A 177 21.07 -27.57 4.81
N GLY A 178 21.08 -27.95 3.53
CA GLY A 178 19.92 -28.44 2.82
C GLY A 178 19.22 -27.37 1.95
N ASN A 179 18.11 -27.76 1.35
CA ASN A 179 17.31 -26.90 0.49
C ASN A 179 15.95 -26.60 1.13
N LEU A 180 15.81 -25.40 1.69
CA LEU A 180 14.59 -24.97 2.39
C LEU A 180 13.35 -25.00 1.50
N LEU A 181 13.49 -24.70 0.19
CA LEU A 181 12.36 -24.78 -0.75
C LEU A 181 11.89 -26.21 -0.95
N ALA A 182 12.81 -27.15 -1.16
CA ALA A 182 12.47 -28.55 -1.32
C ALA A 182 11.78 -29.12 -0.05
N LEU A 183 12.28 -28.75 1.13
CA LEU A 183 11.69 -29.14 2.42
C LEU A 183 10.31 -28.49 2.63
N SER A 184 10.13 -27.22 2.26
CA SER A 184 8.81 -26.56 2.28
C SER A 184 7.81 -27.23 1.33
N ILE A 185 8.24 -27.69 0.14
CA ILE A 185 7.43 -28.48 -0.78
C ILE A 185 7.02 -29.81 -0.12
N ASN A 186 7.92 -30.50 0.57
CA ASN A 186 7.62 -31.74 1.26
C ASN A 186 6.62 -31.51 2.41
N ALA A 187 6.77 -30.44 3.19
CA ALA A 187 5.82 -30.05 4.21
C ALA A 187 4.42 -29.75 3.60
N SER A 188 4.37 -29.04 2.48
CA SER A 188 3.14 -28.76 1.74
C SER A 188 2.46 -30.06 1.23
N ARG A 189 3.24 -31.03 0.73
CA ARG A 189 2.74 -32.36 0.34
C ARG A 189 2.18 -33.13 1.52
N ALA A 190 2.79 -32.97 2.71
CA ALA A 190 2.27 -33.50 3.96
C ALA A 190 1.07 -32.69 4.50
N ARG A 191 0.60 -31.69 3.74
CA ARG A 191 -0.55 -30.83 4.04
C ARG A 191 -0.34 -29.91 5.23
N ALA A 192 0.91 -29.48 5.46
CA ALA A 192 1.18 -28.33 6.32
C ALA A 192 0.57 -27.05 5.71
N SER A 193 0.03 -26.18 6.54
CA SER A 193 -0.42 -24.86 6.13
C SER A 193 0.75 -23.90 5.90
N VAL A 194 0.52 -22.82 5.17
CA VAL A 194 1.54 -21.76 4.98
C VAL A 194 2.02 -21.21 6.33
N GLY A 195 1.10 -21.02 7.30
CA GLY A 195 1.45 -20.59 8.65
C GLY A 195 2.43 -21.56 9.32
N GLU A 196 2.13 -22.86 9.34
CA GLU A 196 2.99 -23.87 9.98
C GLU A 196 4.38 -23.94 9.34
N ILE A 197 4.49 -23.76 8.01
CA ILE A 197 5.78 -23.69 7.30
C ILE A 197 6.52 -22.40 7.68
N SER A 198 5.80 -21.29 7.76
CA SER A 198 6.39 -20.00 8.17
C SER A 198 6.86 -20.03 9.62
N ASP A 199 6.07 -20.60 10.53
CA ASP A 199 6.40 -20.74 11.95
C ASP A 199 7.67 -21.59 12.16
N ALA A 200 7.81 -22.68 11.36
CA ALA A 200 9.01 -23.52 11.40
C ALA A 200 10.29 -22.77 11.01
N LEU A 201 10.21 -21.83 10.06
CA LEU A 201 11.32 -20.95 9.68
C LEU A 201 11.51 -19.80 10.64
N GLU A 202 10.43 -19.21 11.15
CA GLU A 202 10.44 -18.08 12.07
C GLU A 202 11.06 -18.43 13.43
N SER A 203 10.92 -19.70 13.87
CA SER A 203 11.56 -20.19 15.10
C SER A 203 13.08 -20.01 15.09
N GLU A 204 13.71 -20.06 13.91
CA GLU A 204 15.17 -19.91 13.76
C GLU A 204 15.56 -18.50 13.28
N TYR A 205 14.88 -17.98 12.25
CA TYR A 205 15.27 -16.71 11.64
C TYR A 205 14.63 -15.49 12.30
N THR A 206 13.61 -15.67 13.14
CA THR A 206 12.75 -14.61 13.66
C THR A 206 12.04 -13.83 12.53
N ARG A 207 11.18 -12.89 12.89
CA ARG A 207 10.51 -12.03 11.92
C ARG A 207 11.21 -10.67 11.86
N TYR A 208 11.59 -10.27 10.66
CA TYR A 208 12.16 -8.94 10.47
C TYR A 208 11.14 -7.85 10.84
N LYS A 209 11.55 -6.95 11.73
CA LYS A 209 10.80 -5.75 12.09
C LYS A 209 11.50 -4.54 11.48
N ALA A 210 10.85 -3.93 10.48
CA ALA A 210 11.39 -2.72 9.85
C ALA A 210 11.34 -1.54 10.82
N GLU A 211 12.40 -0.73 10.84
CA GLU A 211 12.36 0.58 11.49
C GLU A 211 11.45 1.51 10.71
N ILE A 212 10.51 2.15 11.40
CA ILE A 212 9.65 3.19 10.81
C ILE A 212 10.41 4.51 10.95
N ARG A 213 10.79 5.09 9.80
CA ARG A 213 11.37 6.44 9.73
C ARG A 213 10.39 7.32 8.97
N SER A 214 10.02 8.44 9.56
CA SER A 214 9.20 9.46 8.89
C SER A 214 10.10 10.46 8.16
N ILE A 215 9.60 10.98 7.04
CA ILE A 215 10.22 12.07 6.29
C ILE A 215 9.38 13.31 6.55
N THR A 216 10.03 14.45 6.69
CA THR A 216 9.37 15.75 6.87
C THR A 216 10.00 16.80 5.96
N GLY A 217 9.25 17.86 5.66
CA GLY A 217 9.71 19.00 4.87
C GLY A 217 9.62 18.81 3.35
N VAL A 218 9.37 17.61 2.86
CA VAL A 218 9.39 17.30 1.41
C VAL A 218 8.12 17.78 0.70
N TYR A 219 6.97 17.54 1.31
CA TYR A 219 5.67 17.95 0.78
C TYR A 219 5.50 19.47 0.91
N GLY A 220 5.77 20.02 2.08
CA GLY A 220 5.65 21.46 2.38
C GLY A 220 6.58 22.33 1.55
N ALA A 221 7.79 21.85 1.20
CA ALA A 221 8.71 22.59 0.35
C ALA A 221 8.12 22.93 -1.04
N ALA A 222 7.23 22.09 -1.58
CA ALA A 222 6.55 22.38 -2.85
C ALA A 222 5.51 23.49 -2.75
N TYR A 223 5.08 23.83 -1.54
CA TYR A 223 4.08 24.86 -1.24
C TYR A 223 4.70 26.17 -0.74
N GLU A 224 6.01 26.35 -0.88
CA GLU A 224 6.67 27.58 -0.47
C GLU A 224 6.02 28.81 -1.14
N GLY A 225 5.54 29.77 -0.32
CA GLY A 225 4.82 30.94 -0.78
C GLY A 225 3.34 30.75 -1.15
N ASN A 226 2.76 29.55 -0.98
CA ASN A 226 1.34 29.31 -1.21
C ASN A 226 0.50 29.83 -0.04
N GLU A 227 -0.39 30.80 -0.31
CA GLU A 227 -1.21 31.48 0.72
C GLU A 227 -2.16 30.50 1.43
N GLY A 228 -2.76 29.55 0.72
CA GLY A 228 -3.65 28.53 1.29
C GLY A 228 -2.93 27.63 2.27
N PHE A 229 -1.75 27.17 1.91
CA PHE A 229 -0.92 26.33 2.78
C PHE A 229 -0.41 27.09 4.02
N ILE A 230 -0.03 28.36 3.85
CA ILE A 230 0.36 29.23 4.97
C ILE A 230 -0.81 29.42 5.95
N LYS A 231 -2.02 29.61 5.42
CA LYS A 231 -3.22 29.75 6.25
C LYS A 231 -3.49 28.51 7.08
N ILE A 232 -3.46 27.32 6.46
CA ILE A 232 -3.70 26.05 7.17
C ILE A 232 -2.65 25.84 8.27
N ARG A 233 -1.37 26.11 7.99
CA ARG A 233 -0.33 26.02 9.02
C ARG A 233 -0.60 26.95 10.18
N LYS A 234 -1.10 28.16 9.90
CA LYS A 234 -1.50 29.09 10.95
C LYS A 234 -2.68 28.57 11.76
N ASP A 235 -3.71 27.99 11.10
CA ASP A 235 -4.86 27.41 11.79
C ASP A 235 -4.41 26.27 12.74
N VAL A 236 -3.44 25.47 12.34
CA VAL A 236 -2.83 24.42 13.18
C VAL A 236 -2.02 25.00 14.33
N GLU A 237 -1.28 26.10 14.12
CA GLU A 237 -0.57 26.82 15.18
C GLU A 237 -1.54 27.45 16.19
N ASP A 238 -2.63 28.05 15.72
CA ASP A 238 -3.68 28.61 16.57
C ASP A 238 -4.39 27.52 17.39
N PHE A 239 -4.64 26.35 16.81
CA PHE A 239 -5.12 25.17 17.54
C PHE A 239 -4.14 24.79 18.66
N ALA A 240 -2.85 24.70 18.33
CA ALA A 240 -1.83 24.31 19.31
C ALA A 240 -1.74 25.30 20.48
N VAL A 241 -1.94 26.59 20.23
CA VAL A 241 -1.99 27.62 21.28
C VAL A 241 -3.21 27.46 22.17
N ASN A 242 -4.37 27.17 21.58
CA ASN A 242 -5.64 27.04 22.31
C ASN A 242 -5.72 25.73 23.11
N GLU A 243 -5.25 24.64 22.55
CA GLU A 243 -5.30 23.30 23.16
C GLU A 243 -4.09 23.01 24.08
N GLY A 244 -3.00 23.81 23.95
CA GLY A 244 -1.76 23.62 24.69
C GLY A 244 -0.82 22.57 24.07
N ARG A 245 -1.21 21.92 22.97
CA ARG A 245 -0.42 20.95 22.19
C ARG A 245 -0.85 20.93 20.73
N ARG A 246 0.06 20.49 19.87
CA ARG A 246 -0.27 20.30 18.45
C ARG A 246 -1.37 19.24 18.24
N PRO A 247 -2.18 19.36 17.19
CA PRO A 247 -3.07 18.27 16.81
C PRO A 247 -2.24 17.04 16.50
N ARG A 248 -2.60 15.90 17.11
CA ARG A 248 -1.88 14.63 16.96
C ARG A 248 -2.72 13.64 16.20
N MET A 249 -2.12 13.01 15.20
CA MET A 249 -2.78 12.05 14.32
C MET A 249 -2.01 10.73 14.30
N LEU A 250 -2.74 9.62 14.42
CA LEU A 250 -2.19 8.29 14.16
C LEU A 250 -2.69 7.79 12.81
N VAL A 251 -1.77 7.50 11.91
CA VAL A 251 -2.09 6.89 10.61
C VAL A 251 -1.90 5.38 10.70
N VAL A 252 -2.97 4.62 10.47
CA VAL A 252 -2.97 3.16 10.62
C VAL A 252 -3.35 2.41 9.35
N LYS A 253 -2.84 1.19 9.25
CA LYS A 253 -3.26 0.19 8.27
C LYS A 253 -3.59 -1.10 8.98
N MET A 254 -4.85 -1.51 8.87
CA MET A 254 -5.35 -2.70 9.56
C MET A 254 -5.50 -3.90 8.62
N GLY A 255 -5.41 -5.09 9.19
CA GLY A 255 -5.58 -6.35 8.47
C GLY A 255 -4.45 -6.63 7.49
N GLN A 256 -4.72 -7.43 6.47
CA GLN A 256 -3.71 -7.87 5.49
C GLN A 256 -3.55 -6.88 4.32
N ASP A 257 -3.38 -5.60 4.65
CA ASP A 257 -3.17 -4.52 3.68
C ASP A 257 -1.73 -3.97 3.72
N GLY A 258 -0.93 -4.32 2.72
CA GLY A 258 0.48 -3.89 2.60
C GLY A 258 0.71 -2.62 1.77
N HIS A 259 -0.33 -1.93 1.30
CA HIS A 259 -0.21 -0.74 0.44
C HIS A 259 0.13 0.52 1.25
N ASP A 260 1.35 0.64 1.77
CA ASP A 260 1.73 1.66 2.74
C ASP A 260 2.09 3.04 2.16
N ARG A 261 2.35 3.14 0.85
CA ARG A 261 2.80 4.38 0.21
C ARG A 261 1.84 5.55 0.42
N GLY A 262 0.53 5.32 0.22
CA GLY A 262 -0.49 6.37 0.42
C GLY A 262 -0.54 6.86 1.87
N ALA A 263 -0.53 5.95 2.83
CA ALA A 263 -0.51 6.28 4.25
C ALA A 263 0.68 7.16 4.63
N LYS A 264 1.86 6.89 4.05
CA LYS A 264 3.08 7.65 4.33
C LYS A 264 3.11 9.03 3.67
N VAL A 265 2.57 9.14 2.46
CA VAL A 265 2.39 10.46 1.81
C VAL A 265 1.51 11.35 2.66
N ILE A 266 0.38 10.81 3.15
CA ILE A 266 -0.52 11.53 4.06
C ILE A 266 0.20 11.90 5.35
N ALA A 267 0.90 10.97 5.99
CA ALA A 267 1.65 11.23 7.22
C ALA A 267 2.69 12.36 7.02
N THR A 268 3.45 12.34 5.92
CA THR A 268 4.42 13.39 5.58
C THR A 268 3.74 14.75 5.36
N ALA A 269 2.65 14.77 4.61
CA ALA A 269 1.94 16.00 4.30
C ALA A 269 1.33 16.66 5.55
N PHE A 270 0.67 15.87 6.42
CA PHE A 270 0.11 16.38 7.67
C PHE A 270 1.20 16.81 8.65
N ALA A 271 2.35 16.12 8.71
CA ALA A 271 3.50 16.57 9.49
C ALA A 271 4.04 17.92 8.99
N ASP A 272 4.11 18.14 7.68
CA ASP A 272 4.55 19.40 7.07
C ASP A 272 3.54 20.55 7.25
N ILE A 273 2.25 20.23 7.41
CA ILE A 273 1.19 21.16 7.79
C ILE A 273 1.35 21.60 9.28
N GLY A 274 1.90 20.71 10.12
CA GLY A 274 2.19 21.04 11.53
C GLY A 274 1.58 20.08 12.55
N PHE A 275 0.96 18.99 12.12
CA PHE A 275 0.49 17.94 13.00
C PHE A 275 1.66 17.14 13.60
N ASP A 276 1.48 16.63 14.80
CA ASP A 276 2.29 15.55 15.32
C ASP A 276 1.72 14.23 14.77
N VAL A 277 2.47 13.56 13.89
CA VAL A 277 1.98 12.38 13.17
C VAL A 277 2.73 11.12 13.58
N ASP A 278 1.98 10.15 14.11
CA ASP A 278 2.45 8.79 14.35
C ASP A 278 2.00 7.88 13.20
N VAL A 279 2.84 6.92 12.83
CA VAL A 279 2.50 5.90 11.84
C VAL A 279 2.52 4.54 12.52
N GLY A 280 1.39 3.86 12.55
CA GLY A 280 1.28 2.52 13.08
C GLY A 280 2.01 1.48 12.22
N PRO A 281 2.39 0.34 12.80
CA PRO A 281 2.94 -0.77 12.04
C PRO A 281 1.91 -1.33 11.04
N LEU A 282 2.41 -2.00 9.99
CA LEU A 282 1.54 -2.69 9.04
C LEU A 282 0.87 -3.90 9.72
N PHE A 283 -0.31 -4.24 9.22
CA PHE A 283 -1.05 -5.45 9.59
C PHE A 283 -1.60 -5.46 11.02
N GLN A 284 -1.81 -4.27 11.62
CA GLN A 284 -2.45 -4.17 12.92
C GLN A 284 -3.85 -4.77 12.91
N THR A 285 -4.25 -5.33 14.03
CA THR A 285 -5.64 -5.64 14.31
C THR A 285 -6.39 -4.38 14.77
N PRO A 286 -7.73 -4.34 14.68
CA PRO A 286 -8.52 -3.20 15.14
C PRO A 286 -8.27 -2.80 16.60
N ASP A 287 -8.16 -3.77 17.51
CA ASP A 287 -7.87 -3.57 18.93
C ASP A 287 -6.45 -3.01 19.17
N GLU A 288 -5.45 -3.49 18.44
CA GLU A 288 -4.07 -2.94 18.49
C GLU A 288 -4.04 -1.47 18.02
N ALA A 289 -4.79 -1.14 16.96
CA ALA A 289 -4.87 0.22 16.45
C ALA A 289 -5.61 1.16 17.43
N ALA A 290 -6.72 0.72 18.00
CA ALA A 290 -7.47 1.44 19.02
C ALA A 290 -6.61 1.72 20.27
N LYS A 291 -5.94 0.69 20.78
CA LYS A 291 -5.05 0.81 21.93
C LYS A 291 -3.90 1.78 21.67
N GLN A 292 -3.25 1.69 20.52
CA GLN A 292 -2.17 2.60 20.15
C GLN A 292 -2.66 4.05 20.04
N ALA A 293 -3.87 4.30 19.52
CA ALA A 293 -4.45 5.63 19.43
C ALA A 293 -4.65 6.26 20.82
N ILE A 294 -5.13 5.47 21.78
CA ILE A 294 -5.33 5.90 23.15
C ILE A 294 -4.01 6.11 23.88
N GLU A 295 -3.06 5.15 23.78
CA GLU A 295 -1.75 5.26 24.41
C GLU A 295 -0.93 6.46 23.89
N ASN A 296 -1.09 6.81 22.61
CA ASN A 296 -0.45 7.97 21.99
C ASN A 296 -1.23 9.26 22.24
N ASP A 297 -2.39 9.21 22.89
CA ASP A 297 -3.24 10.36 23.18
C ASP A 297 -3.49 11.22 21.93
N VAL A 298 -3.99 10.58 20.85
CA VAL A 298 -4.22 11.25 19.57
C VAL A 298 -5.59 11.94 19.51
N HIS A 299 -5.69 13.01 18.73
CA HIS A 299 -6.96 13.66 18.44
C HIS A 299 -7.69 12.98 17.26
N ILE A 300 -6.90 12.40 16.33
CA ILE A 300 -7.42 11.84 15.08
C ILE A 300 -6.74 10.51 14.80
N ILE A 301 -7.52 9.51 14.39
CA ILE A 301 -7.00 8.30 13.77
C ILE A 301 -7.36 8.28 12.28
N GLY A 302 -6.34 8.22 11.43
CA GLY A 302 -6.48 8.14 9.98
C GLY A 302 -6.27 6.72 9.49
N ILE A 303 -7.32 6.09 8.95
CA ILE A 303 -7.30 4.71 8.46
C ILE A 303 -7.06 4.72 6.96
N SER A 304 -5.93 4.13 6.53
CA SER A 304 -5.65 3.92 5.10
C SER A 304 -6.06 2.52 4.68
N SER A 305 -7.08 2.40 3.82
CA SER A 305 -7.62 1.12 3.36
C SER A 305 -7.56 0.98 1.83
N GLN A 306 -6.94 -0.12 1.34
CA GLN A 306 -6.86 -0.44 -0.08
C GLN A 306 -7.18 -1.91 -0.40
N ALA A 307 -7.40 -2.75 0.61
CA ALA A 307 -7.64 -4.19 0.47
C ALA A 307 -9.06 -4.62 0.86
N ALA A 308 -10.07 -3.76 0.63
CA ALA A 308 -11.50 -4.02 0.85
C ALA A 308 -11.89 -4.45 2.30
N GLY A 309 -11.02 -4.24 3.29
CA GLY A 309 -11.29 -4.58 4.70
C GLY A 309 -12.08 -3.54 5.49
N HIS A 310 -12.38 -2.37 4.89
CA HIS A 310 -12.94 -1.22 5.60
C HIS A 310 -14.31 -1.49 6.22
N LYS A 311 -15.17 -2.29 5.58
CA LYS A 311 -16.52 -2.59 6.09
C LYS A 311 -16.52 -3.42 7.37
N THR A 312 -15.50 -4.22 7.59
CA THR A 312 -15.37 -5.09 8.77
C THR A 312 -14.45 -4.47 9.82
N LEU A 313 -13.26 -4.01 9.41
CA LEU A 313 -12.22 -3.59 10.35
C LEU A 313 -12.45 -2.20 10.95
N VAL A 314 -13.02 -1.27 10.17
CA VAL A 314 -13.26 0.10 10.66
C VAL A 314 -14.34 0.14 11.74
N PRO A 315 -15.53 -0.49 11.57
CA PRO A 315 -16.52 -0.56 12.63
C PRO A 315 -15.97 -1.24 13.89
N GLN A 316 -15.23 -2.34 13.75
CA GLN A 316 -14.65 -3.04 14.89
C GLN A 316 -13.69 -2.12 15.66
N MET A 317 -12.81 -1.41 14.98
CA MET A 317 -11.87 -0.48 15.61
C MET A 317 -12.59 0.66 16.34
N ILE A 318 -13.69 1.19 15.78
CA ILE A 318 -14.50 2.22 16.44
C ILE A 318 -15.17 1.67 17.70
N ASP A 319 -15.65 0.42 17.66
CA ASP A 319 -16.24 -0.22 18.84
C ASP A 319 -15.17 -0.48 19.91
N ASP A 320 -13.95 -0.89 19.53
CA ASP A 320 -12.82 -1.09 20.43
C ASP A 320 -12.38 0.25 21.06
N LEU A 321 -12.27 1.35 20.27
CA LEU A 321 -12.01 2.71 20.79
C LEU A 321 -13.01 3.12 21.85
N LYS A 322 -14.30 2.94 21.59
CA LYS A 322 -15.37 3.30 22.55
C LYS A 322 -15.31 2.46 23.83
N ALA A 323 -15.02 1.17 23.68
CA ALA A 323 -14.92 0.25 24.81
C ALA A 323 -13.76 0.61 25.77
N GLU A 324 -12.68 1.15 25.23
CA GLU A 324 -11.48 1.56 25.98
C GLU A 324 -11.48 3.06 26.38
N GLY A 325 -12.56 3.79 26.11
CA GLY A 325 -12.74 5.18 26.55
C GLY A 325 -12.24 6.24 25.57
N GLY A 326 -11.81 5.87 24.34
CA GLY A 326 -11.36 6.79 23.28
C GLY A 326 -12.48 7.24 22.34
N GLY A 327 -13.72 7.34 22.83
CA GLY A 327 -14.87 7.68 22.01
C GLY A 327 -14.92 9.12 21.47
N ASP A 328 -14.05 10.00 21.94
CA ASP A 328 -13.84 11.38 21.53
C ASP A 328 -12.78 11.51 20.39
N ILE A 329 -12.01 10.46 20.12
CA ILE A 329 -11.05 10.44 19.04
C ILE A 329 -11.77 10.44 17.69
N LEU A 330 -11.45 11.40 16.83
CA LEU A 330 -12.03 11.50 15.49
C LEU A 330 -11.48 10.39 14.59
N VAL A 331 -12.37 9.69 13.90
CA VAL A 331 -12.00 8.63 12.96
C VAL A 331 -12.21 9.10 11.54
N VAL A 332 -11.14 9.13 10.74
CA VAL A 332 -11.19 9.45 9.32
C VAL A 332 -10.66 8.28 8.50
N CYS A 333 -11.20 8.08 7.31
CA CYS A 333 -10.81 7.02 6.42
C CYS A 333 -10.30 7.59 5.09
N GLY A 334 -9.26 6.97 4.56
CA GLY A 334 -8.73 7.32 3.24
C GLY A 334 -8.27 6.09 2.46
N GLY A 335 -7.94 6.30 1.18
CA GLY A 335 -7.47 5.27 0.27
C GLY A 335 -8.53 4.88 -0.75
N VAL A 336 -8.61 3.59 -1.07
CA VAL A 336 -9.55 3.07 -2.09
C VAL A 336 -10.80 2.55 -1.40
N ILE A 337 -11.75 3.47 -1.14
CA ILE A 337 -13.05 3.15 -0.55
C ILE A 337 -14.13 3.49 -1.58
N PRO A 338 -14.95 2.52 -1.99
CA PRO A 338 -16.05 2.79 -2.92
C PRO A 338 -17.06 3.78 -2.35
N ALA A 339 -17.52 4.73 -3.17
CA ALA A 339 -18.47 5.75 -2.73
C ALA A 339 -19.78 5.17 -2.16
N GLN A 340 -20.19 3.99 -2.64
CA GLN A 340 -21.37 3.28 -2.13
C GLN A 340 -21.27 2.86 -0.65
N ASP A 341 -20.04 2.78 -0.09
CA ASP A 341 -19.79 2.38 1.30
C ASP A 341 -19.66 3.58 2.25
N TYR A 342 -19.71 4.81 1.72
CA TYR A 342 -19.53 6.04 2.52
C TYR A 342 -20.63 6.21 3.57
N ASP A 343 -21.88 6.03 3.18
CA ASP A 343 -23.01 6.17 4.12
C ASP A 343 -22.96 5.11 5.22
N PHE A 344 -22.58 3.89 4.88
CA PHE A 344 -22.36 2.82 5.86
C PHE A 344 -21.27 3.19 6.87
N LEU A 345 -20.12 3.66 6.43
CA LEU A 345 -19.01 4.02 7.31
C LEU A 345 -19.34 5.23 8.19
N LYS A 346 -19.99 6.26 7.63
CA LYS A 346 -20.46 7.42 8.41
C LYS A 346 -21.46 7.02 9.47
N ALA A 347 -22.40 6.12 9.16
CA ALA A 347 -23.37 5.59 10.13
C ALA A 347 -22.69 4.79 11.26
N LYS A 348 -21.48 4.25 11.03
CA LYS A 348 -20.68 3.56 12.04
C LYS A 348 -19.83 4.48 12.90
N GLY A 349 -19.71 5.77 12.55
CA GLY A 349 -18.97 6.77 13.32
C GLY A 349 -17.72 7.33 12.65
N VAL A 350 -17.52 7.07 11.34
CA VAL A 350 -16.46 7.72 10.58
C VAL A 350 -16.83 9.18 10.32
N SER A 351 -15.96 10.10 10.73
CA SER A 351 -16.18 11.55 10.64
C SER A 351 -16.00 12.09 9.23
N ALA A 352 -14.99 11.59 8.50
CA ALA A 352 -14.73 11.99 7.12
C ALA A 352 -14.10 10.85 6.32
N ILE A 353 -14.32 10.86 4.99
CA ILE A 353 -13.77 9.86 4.06
C ILE A 353 -13.15 10.59 2.88
N PHE A 354 -11.87 10.31 2.62
CA PHE A 354 -11.06 10.93 1.58
C PHE A 354 -10.70 9.91 0.51
N GLY A 355 -11.32 10.05 -0.66
CA GLY A 355 -11.09 9.17 -1.80
C GLY A 355 -9.85 9.54 -2.61
N PRO A 356 -9.50 8.73 -3.64
CA PRO A 356 -8.43 9.07 -4.57
C PRO A 356 -8.69 10.41 -5.26
N GLY A 357 -7.66 11.28 -5.30
CA GLY A 357 -7.76 12.62 -5.91
C GLY A 357 -8.20 13.73 -4.96
N THR A 358 -8.45 13.43 -3.69
CA THR A 358 -8.65 14.49 -2.68
C THR A 358 -7.35 15.29 -2.54
N ASN A 359 -7.45 16.61 -2.67
CA ASN A 359 -6.36 17.54 -2.42
C ASN A 359 -6.04 17.56 -0.92
N ILE A 360 -4.80 17.25 -0.54
CA ILE A 360 -4.44 17.08 0.88
C ILE A 360 -4.62 18.37 1.69
N PRO A 361 -4.20 19.55 1.22
CA PRO A 361 -4.46 20.82 1.91
C PRO A 361 -5.94 21.16 2.11
N GLU A 362 -6.85 20.58 1.32
CA GLU A 362 -8.29 20.83 1.43
C GLU A 362 -9.00 19.80 2.35
N ALA A 363 -8.31 18.73 2.73
CA ALA A 363 -8.83 17.67 3.58
C ALA A 363 -8.80 18.04 5.06
#